data_b834284c871d2b304b35e913e1db7c27
#
_entry.id   b834284c871d2b304b35e913e1db7c27
#
_cell.length_a   1.000
_cell.length_b   1.000
_cell.length_c   1.000
_cell.angle_alpha   90.00
_cell.angle_beta   90.00
_cell.angle_gamma   90.00
#
_symmetry.space_group_name_H-M   'P 1'
#
loop_
_entity.id
_entity.type
_entity.pdbx_description
1 polymer ?
#
loop_
_entity_poly.entity_id
_entity_poly.type
_entity_poly.pdbx_seq_one_letter_code
_entity_poly.pdbx_strand_id
1 'polypeptide(L)'
;MLYLNQLDYPHIPYITRTELSPEEQEYGKTTTIKTSGCGLCSAVMVAHLLLPNCTFTLEDALQLAYDTQANIIIGTRYKRFGPAFAEKLGLVMEMTNDPQDVLRCLRTGGAVVANSGGDKEGHIGVFTHGGHYVVAFAEEPDGRIAILDPSYCPGKYDEEGRQGLVEMKHGVIALCSMETLAADCSNRDPAYFLFHRA
;
A
#
# COMPACT_ATOMS: atom_id res chain seq x y z
N MET A 1 7.76 -4.40 14.96
CA MET A 1 7.10 -4.08 13.67
C MET A 1 6.03 -3.02 13.94
N LEU A 2 6.04 -1.92 13.20
CA LEU A 2 5.00 -0.90 13.24
C LEU A 2 3.86 -1.27 12.29
N TYR A 3 2.61 -1.16 12.76
CA TYR A 3 1.42 -1.23 11.92
C TYR A 3 0.65 0.09 12.02
N LEU A 4 0.28 0.66 10.88
CA LEU A 4 -0.56 1.86 10.78
C LEU A 4 -1.84 1.53 10.03
N ASN A 5 -2.97 1.84 10.66
CA ASN A 5 -4.28 1.75 10.03
C ASN A 5 -4.76 3.16 9.66
N GLN A 6 -4.97 3.41 8.37
CA GLN A 6 -5.46 4.72 7.90
C GLN A 6 -6.82 5.09 8.50
N LEU A 7 -7.62 4.08 8.88
CA LEU A 7 -8.95 4.29 9.45
C LEU A 7 -8.91 5.01 10.81
N ASP A 8 -7.76 4.97 11.51
CA ASP A 8 -7.56 5.63 12.79
C ASP A 8 -7.35 7.15 12.68
N TYR A 9 -7.20 7.68 11.43
CA TYR A 9 -6.88 9.08 11.18
C TYR A 9 -7.97 9.84 10.39
N PRO A 10 -9.24 9.86 10.88
CA PRO A 10 -10.34 10.51 10.17
C PRO A 10 -10.25 12.05 10.18
N HIS A 11 -9.45 12.63 11.10
CA HIS A 11 -9.36 14.07 11.30
C HIS A 11 -8.10 14.70 10.70
N ILE A 12 -7.17 13.88 10.16
CA ILE A 12 -5.97 14.42 9.51
C ILE A 12 -6.30 14.68 8.04
N PRO A 13 -6.32 15.95 7.60
CA PRO A 13 -6.58 16.26 6.19
C PRO A 13 -5.46 15.70 5.30
N TYR A 14 -5.85 15.05 4.22
CA TYR A 14 -4.97 14.72 3.12
C TYR A 14 -5.63 15.19 1.83
N ILE A 15 -5.46 16.47 1.55
CA ILE A 15 -6.09 17.13 0.40
C ILE A 15 -5.46 16.59 -0.87
N THR A 16 -6.28 15.92 -1.67
CA THR A 16 -5.86 15.35 -2.94
C THR A 16 -6.32 16.22 -4.11
N ARG A 17 -5.53 16.24 -5.17
CA ARG A 17 -5.84 16.97 -6.40
C ARG A 17 -6.19 15.97 -7.50
N THR A 18 -7.24 16.24 -8.24
CA THR A 18 -7.59 15.47 -9.43
C THR A 18 -7.80 16.44 -10.60
N GLU A 19 -7.45 15.97 -11.79
CA GLU A 19 -7.71 16.68 -13.03
C GLU A 19 -8.94 16.09 -13.76
N LEU A 20 -9.64 15.12 -13.14
CA LEU A 20 -10.66 14.31 -13.82
C LEU A 20 -11.98 15.07 -13.96
N SER A 21 -12.66 15.35 -12.87
CA SER A 21 -13.95 16.06 -12.91
C SER A 21 -14.07 17.12 -11.83
N PRO A 22 -14.99 18.12 -11.98
CA PRO A 22 -15.26 19.09 -10.92
C PRO A 22 -15.73 18.43 -9.61
N GLU A 23 -16.53 17.36 -9.69
CA GLU A 23 -17.03 16.63 -8.51
C GLU A 23 -15.89 15.93 -7.76
N GLU A 24 -14.97 15.28 -8.48
CA GLU A 24 -13.79 14.66 -7.89
C GLU A 24 -12.84 15.70 -7.30
N GLN A 25 -12.72 16.89 -7.92
CA GLN A 25 -11.96 18.00 -7.36
C GLN A 25 -12.54 18.47 -6.02
N GLU A 26 -13.87 18.59 -5.91
CA GLU A 26 -14.52 18.95 -4.64
C GLU A 26 -14.35 17.85 -3.61
N TYR A 27 -14.50 16.58 -3.97
CA TYR A 27 -14.24 15.45 -3.08
C TYR A 27 -12.80 15.45 -2.59
N GLY A 28 -11.83 15.68 -3.48
CA GLY A 28 -10.40 15.75 -3.13
C GLY A 28 -10.07 16.79 -2.07
N LYS A 29 -10.83 17.90 -2.00
CA LYS A 29 -10.66 18.92 -0.96
C LYS A 29 -11.08 18.47 0.43
N THR A 30 -11.89 17.42 0.55
CA THR A 30 -12.43 16.89 1.80
C THR A 30 -11.78 15.59 2.23
N THR A 31 -10.83 15.06 1.44
CA THR A 31 -10.17 13.79 1.74
C THR A 31 -9.25 13.90 2.97
N THR A 32 -9.15 12.80 3.68
CA THR A 32 -8.34 12.66 4.90
C THR A 32 -7.42 11.44 4.77
N ILE A 33 -6.53 11.23 5.72
CA ILE A 33 -5.74 9.99 5.79
C ILE A 33 -6.67 8.77 5.79
N LYS A 34 -7.80 8.81 6.52
CA LYS A 34 -8.77 7.70 6.54
C LYS A 34 -9.26 7.32 5.13
N THR A 35 -9.50 8.27 4.25
CA THR A 35 -10.11 8.02 2.94
C THR A 35 -9.09 7.81 1.82
N SER A 36 -7.87 8.36 1.97
CA SER A 36 -6.90 8.46 0.86
C SER A 36 -5.45 8.15 1.26
N GLY A 37 -5.22 7.78 2.53
CA GLY A 37 -3.88 7.69 3.12
C GLY A 37 -3.18 6.34 3.01
N CYS A 38 -3.73 5.35 2.31
CA CYS A 38 -3.14 4.00 2.23
C CYS A 38 -1.67 4.02 1.78
N GLY A 39 -1.33 4.83 0.77
CA GLY A 39 0.04 4.95 0.30
C GLY A 39 1.00 5.56 1.31
N LEU A 40 0.53 6.52 2.12
CA LEU A 40 1.33 7.15 3.17
C LEU A 40 1.57 6.20 4.34
N CYS A 41 0.52 5.53 4.82
CA CYS A 41 0.64 4.51 5.86
C CYS A 41 1.56 3.36 5.41
N SER A 42 1.44 2.93 4.14
CA SER A 42 2.33 1.91 3.56
C SER A 42 3.79 2.35 3.56
N ALA A 43 4.09 3.59 3.21
CA ALA A 43 5.46 4.11 3.23
C ALA A 43 6.06 4.11 4.63
N VAL A 44 5.31 4.56 5.63
CA VAL A 44 5.79 4.55 7.03
C VAL A 44 6.04 3.12 7.49
N MET A 45 5.14 2.19 7.21
CA MET A 45 5.34 0.78 7.54
C MET A 45 6.60 0.20 6.88
N VAL A 46 6.83 0.48 5.58
CA VAL A 46 8.06 0.08 4.85
C VAL A 46 9.31 0.66 5.51
N ALA A 47 9.31 1.96 5.86
CA ALA A 47 10.43 2.59 6.53
C ALA A 47 10.81 1.88 7.84
N HIS A 48 9.82 1.58 8.68
CA HIS A 48 10.02 0.89 9.96
C HIS A 48 10.33 -0.61 9.84
N LEU A 49 9.97 -1.25 8.73
CA LEU A 49 10.38 -2.62 8.42
C LEU A 49 11.85 -2.69 8.00
N LEU A 50 12.30 -1.72 7.20
CA LEU A 50 13.63 -1.75 6.59
C LEU A 50 14.69 -1.07 7.45
N LEU A 51 14.37 -0.04 8.22
CA LEU A 51 15.36 0.80 8.89
C LEU A 51 15.29 0.62 10.41
N PRO A 52 16.39 0.19 11.05
CA PRO A 52 16.49 0.18 12.51
C PRO A 52 16.36 1.62 13.05
N ASN A 53 15.62 1.78 14.15
CA ASN A 53 15.42 3.08 14.82
C ASN A 53 14.85 4.17 13.88
N CYS A 54 14.02 3.78 12.91
CA CYS A 54 13.38 4.70 11.99
C CYS A 54 12.53 5.73 12.75
N THR A 55 12.69 7.00 12.38
CA THR A 55 11.90 8.13 12.93
C THR A 55 10.95 8.72 11.91
N PHE A 56 10.83 8.14 10.72
CA PHE A 56 9.93 8.61 9.67
C PHE A 56 8.48 8.41 10.09
N THR A 57 7.72 9.49 10.14
CA THR A 57 6.34 9.54 10.66
C THR A 57 5.30 9.64 9.54
N LEU A 58 4.03 9.57 9.92
CA LEU A 58 2.92 9.81 9.00
C LEU A 58 2.88 11.26 8.52
N GLU A 59 3.25 12.20 9.40
CA GLU A 59 3.39 13.61 9.08
C GLU A 59 4.51 13.86 8.06
N ASP A 60 5.64 13.17 8.19
CA ASP A 60 6.74 13.23 7.21
C ASP A 60 6.30 12.69 5.85
N ALA A 61 5.53 11.60 5.84
CA ALA A 61 4.99 11.02 4.61
C ALA A 61 3.97 11.96 3.95
N LEU A 62 3.11 12.60 4.74
CA LEU A 62 2.13 13.57 4.28
C LEU A 62 2.83 14.80 3.66
N GLN A 63 3.84 15.35 4.35
CA GLN A 63 4.61 16.48 3.82
C GLN A 63 5.33 16.11 2.52
N LEU A 64 5.96 14.93 2.48
CA LEU A 64 6.64 14.46 1.27
C LEU A 64 5.67 14.29 0.09
N ALA A 65 4.44 13.84 0.33
CA ALA A 65 3.42 13.73 -0.72
C ALA A 65 3.03 15.10 -1.30
N TYR A 66 2.97 16.12 -0.47
CA TYR A 66 2.72 17.50 -0.93
C TYR A 66 3.94 18.07 -1.68
N ASP A 67 5.14 17.91 -1.15
CA ASP A 67 6.38 18.41 -1.75
C ASP A 67 6.62 17.81 -3.15
N THR A 68 6.33 16.54 -3.31
CA THR A 68 6.45 15.81 -4.58
C THR A 68 5.23 15.96 -5.49
N GLN A 69 4.19 16.65 -5.03
CA GLN A 69 2.89 16.72 -5.72
C GLN A 69 2.32 15.33 -6.05
N ALA A 70 2.54 14.37 -5.18
CA ALA A 70 2.04 13.00 -5.33
C ALA A 70 0.60 12.82 -4.84
N ASN A 71 0.02 13.81 -4.17
CA ASN A 71 -1.34 13.87 -3.64
C ASN A 71 -2.37 14.07 -4.76
N ILE A 72 -2.50 13.10 -5.65
CA ILE A 72 -3.36 13.19 -6.85
C ILE A 72 -4.25 11.96 -7.02
N ILE A 73 -5.36 12.14 -7.73
CA ILE A 73 -6.31 11.05 -8.05
C ILE A 73 -6.82 10.36 -6.79
N ILE A 74 -7.30 11.15 -5.82
CA ILE A 74 -7.91 10.64 -4.58
C ILE A 74 -6.98 9.65 -3.85
N GLY A 75 -5.68 10.02 -3.72
CA GLY A 75 -4.70 9.18 -3.06
C GLY A 75 -3.27 9.63 -3.27
N THR A 76 -2.35 8.68 -3.31
CA THR A 76 -0.92 8.93 -3.49
C THR A 76 -0.43 8.30 -4.80
N ARG A 77 0.08 9.11 -5.72
CA ARG A 77 0.74 8.58 -6.92
C ARG A 77 2.14 8.08 -6.57
N TYR A 78 2.25 6.79 -6.34
CA TYR A 78 3.50 6.16 -5.87
C TYR A 78 4.66 6.26 -6.86
N LYS A 79 4.40 6.35 -8.18
CA LYS A 79 5.44 6.66 -9.20
C LYS A 79 6.18 7.98 -8.95
N ARG A 80 5.55 8.95 -8.25
CA ARG A 80 6.19 10.22 -7.85
C ARG A 80 6.71 10.17 -6.41
N PHE A 81 5.90 9.62 -5.53
CA PHE A 81 6.21 9.56 -4.10
C PHE A 81 7.38 8.62 -3.81
N GLY A 82 7.35 7.40 -4.37
CA GLY A 82 8.28 6.31 -4.05
C GLY A 82 9.76 6.65 -4.27
N PRO A 83 10.17 7.23 -5.42
CA PRO A 83 11.55 7.64 -5.62
C PRO A 83 12.04 8.65 -4.59
N ALA A 84 11.25 9.68 -4.30
CA ALA A 84 11.61 10.70 -3.30
C ALA A 84 11.64 10.13 -1.87
N PHE A 85 10.73 9.20 -1.56
CA PHE A 85 10.74 8.47 -0.30
C PHE A 85 12.00 7.62 -0.14
N ALA A 86 12.37 6.89 -1.19
CA ALA A 86 13.60 6.08 -1.18
C ALA A 86 14.86 6.95 -1.02
N GLU A 87 14.97 8.04 -1.77
CA GLU A 87 16.06 9.01 -1.68
C GLU A 87 16.17 9.61 -0.27
N LYS A 88 15.05 10.08 0.29
CA LYS A 88 15.00 10.69 1.63
C LYS A 88 15.51 9.74 2.73
N LEU A 89 15.29 8.44 2.57
CA LEU A 89 15.63 7.43 3.58
C LEU A 89 16.88 6.60 3.24
N GLY A 90 17.55 6.85 2.12
CA GLY A 90 18.69 6.08 1.67
C GLY A 90 18.33 4.62 1.34
N LEU A 91 17.14 4.41 0.76
CA LEU A 91 16.67 3.13 0.28
C LEU A 91 16.88 3.03 -1.25
N VAL A 92 16.96 1.81 -1.74
CA VAL A 92 16.85 1.52 -3.18
C VAL A 92 15.42 1.18 -3.50
N MET A 93 14.89 1.70 -4.60
CA MET A 93 13.54 1.41 -5.08
C MET A 93 13.56 0.91 -6.51
N GLU A 94 12.77 -0.12 -6.76
CA GLU A 94 12.50 -0.68 -8.09
C GLU A 94 11.00 -0.75 -8.35
N MET A 95 10.60 -0.76 -9.62
CA MET A 95 9.21 -0.90 -10.05
C MET A 95 9.09 -2.09 -10.99
N THR A 96 8.08 -2.94 -10.78
CA THR A 96 7.88 -4.13 -11.61
C THR A 96 6.39 -4.51 -11.70
N ASN A 97 6.08 -5.34 -12.70
CA ASN A 97 4.80 -6.04 -12.83
C ASN A 97 4.97 -7.56 -12.61
N ASP A 98 6.21 -8.03 -12.41
CA ASP A 98 6.49 -9.46 -12.24
C ASP A 98 6.37 -9.90 -10.77
N PRO A 99 5.44 -10.82 -10.44
CA PRO A 99 5.34 -11.38 -9.07
C PRO A 99 6.61 -12.11 -8.60
N GLN A 100 7.46 -12.59 -9.51
CA GLN A 100 8.71 -13.24 -9.12
C GLN A 100 9.72 -12.24 -8.56
N ASP A 101 9.69 -10.99 -9.01
CA ASP A 101 10.51 -9.91 -8.41
C ASP A 101 10.06 -9.62 -6.98
N VAL A 102 8.76 -9.69 -6.69
CA VAL A 102 8.23 -9.57 -5.33
C VAL A 102 8.82 -10.64 -4.42
N LEU A 103 8.77 -11.92 -4.84
CA LEU A 103 9.33 -13.03 -4.06
C LEU A 103 10.83 -12.87 -3.84
N ARG A 104 11.59 -12.46 -4.88
CA ARG A 104 13.03 -12.18 -4.74
C ARG A 104 13.30 -11.07 -3.74
N CYS A 105 12.54 -9.97 -3.82
CA CYS A 105 12.64 -8.84 -2.88
C CYS A 105 12.43 -9.30 -1.42
N LEU A 106 11.36 -10.03 -1.16
CA LEU A 106 11.03 -10.51 0.18
C LEU A 106 12.09 -11.46 0.74
N ARG A 107 12.60 -12.40 -0.08
CA ARG A 107 13.64 -13.36 0.30
C ARG A 107 14.97 -12.70 0.63
N THR A 108 15.24 -11.52 0.11
CA THR A 108 16.44 -10.73 0.39
C THR A 108 16.24 -9.71 1.52
N GLY A 109 15.11 -9.76 2.23
CA GLY A 109 14.81 -8.88 3.36
C GLY A 109 14.30 -7.48 2.95
N GLY A 110 13.83 -7.33 1.71
CA GLY A 110 13.15 -6.14 1.24
C GLY A 110 11.69 -6.08 1.69
N ALA A 111 11.01 -5.00 1.32
CA ALA A 111 9.59 -4.80 1.51
C ALA A 111 8.96 -4.26 0.22
N VAL A 112 7.70 -4.58 -0.02
CA VAL A 112 7.01 -4.26 -1.28
C VAL A 112 5.72 -3.53 -1.00
N VAL A 113 5.51 -2.39 -1.64
CA VAL A 113 4.18 -1.77 -1.72
C VAL A 113 3.48 -2.31 -2.95
N ALA A 114 2.44 -3.09 -2.74
CA ALA A 114 1.61 -3.63 -3.80
C ALA A 114 0.44 -2.69 -4.11
N ASN A 115 0.22 -2.43 -5.39
CA ASN A 115 -0.80 -1.54 -5.92
C ASN A 115 -2.02 -2.36 -6.33
N SER A 116 -2.93 -2.59 -5.38
CA SER A 116 -4.18 -3.33 -5.63
C SER A 116 -5.13 -2.52 -6.50
N GLY A 117 -5.68 -3.18 -7.50
CA GLY A 117 -6.55 -2.56 -8.51
C GLY A 117 -8.04 -2.64 -8.21
N GLY A 118 -8.44 -3.44 -7.23
CA GLY A 118 -9.83 -3.64 -6.87
C GLY A 118 -10.62 -4.49 -7.87
N ASP A 119 -11.93 -4.29 -7.88
CA ASP A 119 -12.85 -5.05 -8.73
C ASP A 119 -12.58 -4.83 -10.21
N LYS A 120 -12.70 -5.89 -10.98
CA LYS A 120 -12.62 -5.89 -12.45
C LYS A 120 -13.40 -7.08 -13.00
N GLU A 121 -13.56 -7.15 -14.31
CA GLU A 121 -14.26 -8.25 -14.96
C GLU A 121 -13.69 -9.62 -14.53
N GLY A 122 -14.56 -10.47 -13.98
CA GLY A 122 -14.21 -11.80 -13.51
C GLY A 122 -13.37 -11.85 -12.22
N HIS A 123 -13.18 -10.71 -11.51
CA HIS A 123 -12.41 -10.66 -10.28
C HIS A 123 -13.02 -9.69 -9.26
N ILE A 124 -13.25 -10.17 -8.05
CA ILE A 124 -13.60 -9.34 -6.90
C ILE A 124 -12.29 -8.98 -6.18
N GLY A 125 -12.04 -7.69 -5.99
CA GLY A 125 -10.82 -7.22 -5.35
C GLY A 125 -10.74 -7.66 -3.88
N VAL A 126 -9.64 -8.31 -3.52
CA VAL A 126 -9.44 -8.88 -2.19
C VAL A 126 -9.12 -7.80 -1.16
N PHE A 127 -8.17 -6.92 -1.47
CA PHE A 127 -7.75 -5.86 -0.55
C PHE A 127 -8.59 -4.59 -0.67
N THR A 128 -9.36 -4.45 -1.74
CA THR A 128 -10.19 -3.26 -1.99
C THR A 128 -11.18 -3.53 -3.13
N HIS A 129 -12.29 -2.80 -3.16
CA HIS A 129 -13.16 -2.74 -4.34
C HIS A 129 -12.69 -1.67 -5.36
N GLY A 130 -11.87 -0.71 -4.92
CA GLY A 130 -11.30 0.36 -5.74
C GLY A 130 -9.77 0.24 -5.88
N GLY A 131 -9.06 1.37 -5.72
CA GLY A 131 -7.59 1.38 -5.67
C GLY A 131 -7.09 1.34 -4.23
N HIS A 132 -6.00 0.60 -3.96
CA HIS A 132 -5.42 0.50 -2.63
C HIS A 132 -3.95 0.12 -2.66
N TYR A 133 -3.19 0.52 -1.63
CA TYR A 133 -1.83 0.08 -1.40
C TYR A 133 -1.75 -0.77 -0.14
N VAL A 134 -1.09 -1.92 -0.23
CA VAL A 134 -0.77 -2.80 0.90
C VAL A 134 0.72 -3.10 0.92
N VAL A 135 1.26 -3.52 2.07
CA VAL A 135 2.70 -3.81 2.23
C VAL A 135 2.92 -5.30 2.39
N ALA A 136 3.55 -5.94 1.40
CA ALA A 136 4.10 -7.28 1.54
C ALA A 136 5.51 -7.19 2.16
N PHE A 137 5.80 -8.01 3.18
CA PHE A 137 7.04 -7.88 3.94
C PHE A 137 7.75 -9.21 4.25
N ALA A 138 7.11 -10.35 4.02
CA ALA A 138 7.73 -11.66 4.18
C ALA A 138 7.04 -12.71 3.31
N GLU A 139 7.78 -13.73 2.92
CA GLU A 139 7.25 -15.01 2.45
C GLU A 139 7.32 -16.00 3.62
N GLU A 140 6.19 -16.57 4.01
CA GLU A 140 6.10 -17.55 5.08
C GLU A 140 6.63 -18.92 4.60
N PRO A 141 7.01 -19.84 5.51
CA PRO A 141 7.54 -21.16 5.12
C PRO A 141 6.59 -22.02 4.27
N ASP A 142 5.29 -21.73 4.31
CA ASP A 142 4.26 -22.38 3.49
C ASP A 142 4.04 -21.71 2.13
N GLY A 143 4.84 -20.69 1.80
CA GLY A 143 4.80 -19.94 0.55
C GLY A 143 3.77 -18.82 0.50
N ARG A 144 3.02 -18.57 1.58
CA ARG A 144 2.11 -17.44 1.66
C ARG A 144 2.85 -16.13 1.90
N ILE A 145 2.28 -15.06 1.46
CA ILE A 145 2.82 -13.70 1.60
C ILE A 145 2.20 -13.04 2.82
N ALA A 146 3.05 -12.53 3.71
CA ALA A 146 2.65 -11.75 4.86
C ALA A 146 2.49 -10.27 4.46
N ILE A 147 1.31 -9.73 4.73
CA ILE A 147 0.86 -8.42 4.28
C ILE A 147 0.38 -7.59 5.45
N LEU A 148 0.73 -6.30 5.47
CA LEU A 148 0.10 -5.27 6.30
C LEU A 148 -0.87 -4.47 5.42
N ASP A 149 -2.14 -4.50 5.78
CA ASP A 149 -3.19 -3.76 5.09
C ASP A 149 -3.57 -2.51 5.90
N PRO A 150 -3.24 -1.30 5.41
CA PRO A 150 -3.53 -0.06 6.14
C PRO A 150 -5.02 0.30 6.22
N SER A 151 -5.90 -0.49 5.62
CA SER A 151 -7.35 -0.29 5.76
C SER A 151 -8.08 -1.53 6.30
N TYR A 152 -7.34 -2.39 7.00
CA TYR A 152 -7.97 -3.56 7.62
C TYR A 152 -9.00 -3.16 8.68
N CYS A 153 -10.16 -3.81 8.64
CA CYS A 153 -11.16 -3.81 9.69
C CYS A 153 -11.72 -5.24 9.84
N PRO A 154 -12.22 -5.59 11.04
CA PRO A 154 -12.84 -6.90 11.26
C PRO A 154 -13.94 -7.20 10.23
N GLY A 155 -13.91 -8.40 9.67
CA GLY A 155 -14.87 -8.84 8.64
C GLY A 155 -14.51 -8.45 7.20
N LYS A 156 -13.48 -7.63 6.96
CA LYS A 156 -13.09 -7.20 5.61
C LYS A 156 -12.88 -8.35 4.63
N TYR A 157 -12.31 -9.45 5.09
CA TYR A 157 -12.00 -10.62 4.26
C TYR A 157 -13.06 -11.71 4.33
N ASP A 158 -14.15 -11.48 5.09
CA ASP A 158 -15.29 -12.38 5.18
C ASP A 158 -16.38 -12.06 4.14
N GLU A 159 -16.20 -10.99 3.38
CA GLU A 159 -17.09 -10.56 2.30
C GLU A 159 -17.13 -11.60 1.17
N GLU A 160 -18.25 -11.67 0.47
CA GLU A 160 -18.42 -12.56 -0.68
C GLU A 160 -17.33 -12.30 -1.74
N GLY A 161 -16.70 -13.38 -2.22
CA GLY A 161 -15.59 -13.31 -3.17
C GLY A 161 -14.21 -13.13 -2.55
N ARG A 162 -14.11 -12.85 -1.24
CA ARG A 162 -12.84 -12.74 -0.49
C ARG A 162 -12.61 -13.91 0.46
N GLN A 163 -13.69 -14.61 0.83
CA GLN A 163 -13.67 -15.71 1.80
C GLN A 163 -12.65 -16.78 1.45
N GLY A 164 -11.80 -17.13 2.43
CA GLY A 164 -10.77 -18.14 2.28
C GLY A 164 -9.53 -17.74 1.48
N LEU A 165 -9.48 -16.52 0.91
CA LEU A 165 -8.32 -16.00 0.18
C LEU A 165 -7.27 -15.35 1.09
N VAL A 166 -7.70 -14.89 2.27
CA VAL A 166 -6.85 -14.25 3.27
C VAL A 166 -7.11 -14.84 4.65
N GLU A 167 -6.04 -15.18 5.36
CA GLU A 167 -6.08 -15.57 6.77
C GLU A 167 -5.45 -14.47 7.62
N MET A 168 -6.13 -14.06 8.68
CA MET A 168 -5.59 -13.07 9.63
C MET A 168 -4.75 -13.72 10.70
N LYS A 169 -3.50 -13.27 10.88
CA LYS A 169 -2.55 -13.73 11.90
C LYS A 169 -2.19 -12.58 12.83
N HIS A 170 -2.20 -12.83 14.13
CA HIS A 170 -1.87 -11.84 15.16
C HIS A 170 -2.67 -10.52 15.05
N GLY A 171 -3.86 -10.56 14.48
CA GLY A 171 -4.79 -9.43 14.42
C GLY A 171 -4.49 -8.36 13.36
N VAL A 172 -3.27 -8.32 12.80
CA VAL A 172 -2.86 -7.26 11.84
C VAL A 172 -2.13 -7.78 10.60
N ILE A 173 -1.70 -9.03 10.58
CA ILE A 173 -1.00 -9.63 9.45
C ILE A 173 -2.01 -10.41 8.63
N ALA A 174 -2.17 -10.03 7.38
CA ALA A 174 -2.95 -10.77 6.40
C ALA A 174 -2.04 -11.74 5.64
N LEU A 175 -2.39 -13.02 5.58
CA LEU A 175 -1.67 -14.04 4.82
C LEU A 175 -2.48 -14.42 3.60
N CYS A 176 -1.91 -14.32 2.41
CA CYS A 176 -2.52 -14.80 1.17
C CYS A 176 -1.49 -15.46 0.25
N SER A 177 -1.96 -16.17 -0.77
CA SER A 177 -1.05 -16.69 -1.81
C SER A 177 -0.50 -15.55 -2.69
N MET A 178 0.67 -15.78 -3.33
CA MET A 178 1.19 -14.83 -4.32
C MET A 178 0.23 -14.66 -5.51
N GLU A 179 -0.50 -15.72 -5.88
CA GLU A 179 -1.52 -15.67 -6.93
C GLU A 179 -2.66 -14.72 -6.59
N THR A 180 -3.15 -14.76 -5.34
CA THR A 180 -4.18 -13.83 -4.84
C THR A 180 -3.70 -12.38 -4.93
N LEU A 181 -2.49 -12.09 -4.45
CA LEU A 181 -1.91 -10.75 -4.52
C LEU A 181 -1.71 -10.29 -5.96
N ALA A 182 -1.20 -11.18 -6.83
CA ALA A 182 -0.97 -10.88 -8.24
C ALA A 182 -2.29 -10.64 -9.00
N ALA A 183 -3.31 -11.43 -8.72
CA ALA A 183 -4.63 -11.22 -9.31
C ALA A 183 -5.18 -9.84 -8.94
N ASP A 184 -5.04 -9.41 -7.68
CA ASP A 184 -5.53 -8.11 -7.21
C ASP A 184 -4.77 -6.91 -7.82
N CYS A 185 -3.50 -7.12 -8.21
CA CYS A 185 -2.63 -6.08 -8.77
C CYS A 185 -2.59 -6.08 -10.31
N SER A 186 -3.19 -7.05 -11.01
CA SER A 186 -2.94 -7.32 -12.43
C SER A 186 -3.42 -6.23 -13.40
N ASN A 187 -4.26 -5.29 -12.95
CA ASN A 187 -4.72 -4.14 -13.74
C ASN A 187 -3.96 -2.84 -13.40
N ARG A 188 -2.79 -2.96 -12.73
CA ARG A 188 -1.94 -1.83 -12.35
C ARG A 188 -0.60 -1.86 -13.08
N ASP A 189 -0.07 -0.67 -13.36
CA ASP A 189 1.24 -0.47 -13.96
C ASP A 189 1.92 0.77 -13.34
N PRO A 190 2.96 0.56 -12.49
CA PRO A 190 3.45 -0.71 -11.98
C PRO A 190 2.49 -1.34 -10.96
N ALA A 191 2.52 -2.66 -10.90
CA ALA A 191 1.82 -3.46 -9.90
C ALA A 191 2.53 -3.42 -8.54
N TYR A 192 3.87 -3.28 -8.54
CA TYR A 192 4.69 -3.39 -7.33
C TYR A 192 5.79 -2.33 -7.30
N PHE A 193 6.04 -1.82 -6.10
CA PHE A 193 7.15 -0.95 -5.73
C PHE A 193 7.99 -1.66 -4.68
N LEU A 194 9.19 -2.08 -5.05
CA LEU A 194 10.11 -2.85 -4.24
C LEU A 194 11.08 -1.92 -3.53
N PHE A 195 11.34 -2.16 -2.25
CA PHE A 195 12.26 -1.36 -1.46
C PHE A 195 13.28 -2.24 -0.76
N HIS A 196 14.55 -1.83 -0.82
CA HIS A 196 15.68 -2.47 -0.18
C HIS A 196 16.53 -1.45 0.57
N ARG A 197 17.29 -1.93 1.54
CA ARG A 197 18.41 -1.15 2.08
C ARG A 197 19.46 -0.98 0.99
N ALA A 198 20.10 0.21 0.92
CA ALA A 198 21.27 0.44 0.10
C ALA A 198 22.49 -0.36 0.57
#